data_8e0715ae176abe45d13c93c587105ae0
#
_entry.id   8e0715ae176abe45d13c93c587105ae0
#
_cell.length_a   1.000
_cell.length_b   1.000
_cell.length_c   1.000
_cell.angle_alpha   90.00
_cell.angle_beta   90.00
_cell.angle_gamma   90.00
#
_symmetry.space_group_name_H-M   'P 1'
#
loop_
_entity.id
_entity.type
_entity.pdbx_description
1 polymer ?
#
loop_
_entity_poly.entity_id
_entity_poly.type
_entity_poly.pdbx_seq_one_letter_code
_entity_poly.pdbx_strand_id
1 'polypeptide(L)'
;IGFRTLVNNNNAILGANLFHDYEFDEGHQRGSIGVEYLANNFQLYANIYDRLSEKVSYTAGSSNVYEEVLNGYDFSVVGSLPYLPWAKVIYNGYSWDKSGADIEGDKISLEAQIINGVLFEYGKNDIENSSDDEDFYKFTFKWPRDHLSPTLVSHGITEYAFPKYNMKNEMLHKVRRTNNIITEKNM
;
A
#
# COMPACT_ATOMS: atom_id res chain seq x y z
N ILE A 1 -13.60 2.89 6.65
CA ILE A 1 -14.25 1.86 7.50
C ILE A 1 -13.67 0.51 7.11
N GLY A 2 -13.41 -0.36 8.11
CA GLY A 2 -12.92 -1.71 7.84
C GLY A 2 -13.47 -2.73 8.83
N PHE A 3 -13.49 -3.97 8.40
CA PHE A 3 -13.83 -5.12 9.23
C PHE A 3 -12.71 -6.15 9.12
N ARG A 4 -12.32 -6.71 10.25
CA ARG A 4 -11.34 -7.80 10.34
C ARG A 4 -11.84 -8.89 11.26
N THR A 5 -11.54 -10.13 10.91
CA THR A 5 -11.84 -11.29 11.76
C THR A 5 -10.62 -12.21 11.83
N LEU A 6 -10.42 -12.79 13.00
CA LEU A 6 -9.40 -13.80 13.20
C LEU A 6 -9.88 -15.14 12.62
N VAL A 7 -9.02 -15.79 11.86
CA VAL A 7 -9.26 -17.09 11.27
C VAL A 7 -8.11 -18.04 11.59
N ASN A 8 -8.24 -19.31 11.23
CA ASN A 8 -7.21 -20.33 11.43
C ASN A 8 -6.66 -20.36 12.88
N ASN A 9 -7.58 -20.48 13.86
CA ASN A 9 -7.23 -20.49 15.29
C ASN A 9 -6.39 -19.29 15.74
N ASN A 10 -6.74 -18.09 15.29
CA ASN A 10 -6.05 -16.82 15.55
C ASN A 10 -4.64 -16.71 14.94
N ASN A 11 -4.31 -17.55 13.95
CA ASN A 11 -3.03 -17.49 13.25
C ASN A 11 -3.09 -16.65 11.97
N ALA A 12 -4.28 -16.18 11.58
CA ALA A 12 -4.45 -15.29 10.45
C ALA A 12 -5.64 -14.34 10.66
N ILE A 13 -5.64 -13.27 9.90
CA ILE A 13 -6.71 -12.27 9.82
C ILE A 13 -7.23 -12.25 8.39
N LEU A 14 -8.55 -12.23 8.25
CA LEU A 14 -9.23 -11.89 7.01
C LEU A 14 -9.91 -10.55 7.21
N GLY A 15 -9.73 -9.63 6.26
CA GLY A 15 -10.27 -8.28 6.35
C GLY A 15 -10.88 -7.78 5.05
N ALA A 16 -11.80 -6.83 5.19
CA ALA A 16 -12.35 -6.03 4.10
C ALA A 16 -12.42 -4.58 4.54
N ASN A 17 -12.23 -3.66 3.61
CA ASN A 17 -12.20 -2.24 3.90
C ASN A 17 -12.83 -1.41 2.79
N LEU A 18 -13.28 -0.22 3.16
CA LEU A 18 -13.83 0.81 2.29
C LEU A 18 -13.22 2.15 2.68
N PHE A 19 -12.70 2.88 1.71
CA PHE A 19 -12.14 4.23 1.91
C PHE A 19 -12.78 5.23 0.96
N HIS A 20 -12.76 6.48 1.38
CA HIS A 20 -13.05 7.64 0.58
C HIS A 20 -11.85 8.58 0.72
N ASP A 21 -11.20 8.87 -0.40
CA ASP A 21 -10.06 9.78 -0.48
C ASP A 21 -10.54 11.13 -1.03
N TYR A 22 -10.04 12.21 -0.46
CA TYR A 22 -10.31 13.58 -0.89
C TYR A 22 -9.01 14.37 -1.00
N GLU A 23 -8.78 14.96 -2.14
CA GLU A 23 -7.69 15.88 -2.40
C GLU A 23 -8.19 17.32 -2.25
N PHE A 24 -7.52 18.12 -1.43
CA PHE A 24 -8.00 19.44 -1.05
C PHE A 24 -7.74 20.51 -2.12
N ASP A 25 -6.70 20.36 -2.95
CA ASP A 25 -6.30 21.38 -3.91
C ASP A 25 -7.28 21.45 -5.08
N GLU A 26 -7.50 20.35 -5.77
CA GLU A 26 -8.36 20.29 -6.97
C GLU A 26 -9.76 19.72 -6.65
N GLY A 27 -9.97 19.22 -5.45
CA GLY A 27 -11.24 18.67 -5.01
C GLY A 27 -11.55 17.26 -5.55
N HIS A 28 -10.53 16.56 -6.02
CA HIS A 28 -10.66 15.19 -6.52
C HIS A 28 -11.12 14.24 -5.43
N GLN A 29 -11.98 13.30 -5.80
CA GLN A 29 -12.52 12.30 -4.90
C GLN A 29 -12.45 10.91 -5.52
N ARG A 30 -12.07 9.93 -4.67
CA ARG A 30 -11.95 8.53 -5.06
C ARG A 30 -12.49 7.63 -3.96
N GLY A 31 -13.29 6.63 -4.34
CA GLY A 31 -13.67 5.50 -3.50
C GLY A 31 -12.70 4.35 -3.65
N SER A 32 -12.53 3.52 -2.63
CA SER A 32 -11.86 2.23 -2.80
C SER A 32 -12.46 1.15 -1.91
N ILE A 33 -12.46 -0.07 -2.45
CA ILE A 33 -12.83 -1.29 -1.73
C ILE A 33 -11.62 -2.20 -1.75
N GLY A 34 -11.27 -2.76 -0.60
CA GLY A 34 -10.14 -3.66 -0.47
C GLY A 34 -10.45 -4.89 0.34
N VAL A 35 -9.71 -5.95 0.07
CA VAL A 35 -9.67 -7.18 0.87
C VAL A 35 -8.24 -7.49 1.28
N GLU A 36 -8.08 -8.19 2.41
CA GLU A 36 -6.77 -8.53 2.92
C GLU A 36 -6.77 -9.88 3.64
N TYR A 37 -5.66 -10.57 3.52
CA TYR A 37 -5.35 -11.76 4.30
C TYR A 37 -3.97 -11.59 4.93
N LEU A 38 -3.90 -11.62 6.25
CA LEU A 38 -2.67 -11.43 7.02
C LEU A 38 -2.34 -12.70 7.80
N ALA A 39 -1.20 -13.28 7.54
CA ALA A 39 -0.64 -14.39 8.32
C ALA A 39 0.72 -13.98 8.89
N ASN A 40 1.30 -14.81 9.77
CA ASN A 40 2.56 -14.49 10.44
C ASN A 40 3.73 -14.19 9.50
N ASN A 41 3.81 -14.92 8.38
CA ASN A 41 4.95 -14.86 7.48
C ASN A 41 4.61 -14.32 6.08
N PHE A 42 3.34 -14.10 5.79
CA PHE A 42 2.93 -13.48 4.52
C PHE A 42 1.62 -12.70 4.66
N GLN A 43 1.42 -11.72 3.79
CA GLN A 43 0.23 -10.89 3.74
C GLN A 43 -0.15 -10.68 2.27
N LEU A 44 -1.45 -10.65 2.01
CA LEU A 44 -2.02 -10.40 0.70
C LEU A 44 -3.01 -9.24 0.82
N TYR A 45 -2.99 -8.35 -0.16
CA TYR A 45 -3.90 -7.23 -0.26
C TYR A 45 -4.36 -7.08 -1.71
N ALA A 46 -5.62 -6.73 -1.91
CA ALA A 46 -6.14 -6.35 -3.21
C ALA A 46 -7.14 -5.20 -3.03
N ASN A 47 -7.01 -4.17 -3.84
CA ASN A 47 -7.82 -2.97 -3.78
C ASN A 47 -8.32 -2.59 -5.17
N ILE A 48 -9.54 -2.11 -5.25
CA ILE A 48 -10.14 -1.53 -6.45
C ILE A 48 -10.49 -0.08 -6.13
N TYR A 49 -10.24 0.80 -7.08
CA TYR A 49 -10.42 2.24 -6.96
C TYR A 49 -11.39 2.73 -8.01
N ASP A 50 -12.31 3.59 -7.60
CA ASP A 50 -13.31 4.18 -8.48
C ASP A 50 -13.41 5.68 -8.27
N ARG A 51 -13.48 6.42 -9.35
CA ARG A 51 -13.64 7.87 -9.36
C ARG A 51 -15.02 8.26 -8.83
N LEU A 52 -15.04 9.23 -7.92
CA LEU A 52 -16.28 9.79 -7.36
C LEU A 52 -16.50 11.26 -7.77
N SER A 53 -15.43 11.97 -8.20
CA SER A 53 -15.54 13.34 -8.71
C SER A 53 -15.66 13.39 -10.22
N GLU A 54 -16.27 14.46 -10.72
CA GLU A 54 -16.26 14.81 -12.15
C GLU A 54 -14.87 15.32 -12.57
N LYS A 55 -14.66 15.48 -13.89
CA LYS A 55 -13.46 16.12 -14.42
C LYS A 55 -13.38 17.56 -13.97
N VAL A 56 -12.21 17.97 -13.50
CA VAL A 56 -11.92 19.36 -13.16
C VAL A 56 -11.30 20.04 -14.37
N SER A 57 -11.79 21.22 -14.73
CA SER A 57 -11.23 22.01 -15.83
C SER A 57 -10.62 23.29 -15.31
N TYR A 58 -9.43 23.62 -15.78
CA TYR A 58 -8.77 24.89 -15.50
C TYR A 58 -8.03 25.42 -16.73
N THR A 59 -7.78 26.72 -16.75
CA THR A 59 -7.10 27.36 -17.88
C THR A 59 -5.60 27.48 -17.55
N ALA A 60 -4.77 26.84 -18.35
CA ALA A 60 -3.30 26.97 -18.28
C ALA A 60 -2.80 27.76 -19.51
N GLY A 61 -2.52 29.04 -19.34
CA GLY A 61 -2.16 29.95 -20.42
C GLY A 61 -3.34 30.17 -21.36
N SER A 62 -3.25 29.73 -22.63
CA SER A 62 -4.31 29.81 -23.63
C SER A 62 -5.08 28.51 -23.84
N SER A 63 -4.76 27.45 -23.13
CA SER A 63 -5.36 26.12 -23.27
C SER A 63 -6.25 25.78 -22.08
N ASN A 64 -7.38 25.12 -22.35
CA ASN A 64 -8.15 24.49 -21.31
C ASN A 64 -7.56 23.10 -21.04
N VAL A 65 -7.22 22.84 -19.78
CA VAL A 65 -6.73 21.56 -19.32
C VAL A 65 -7.83 20.88 -18.50
N TYR A 66 -8.02 19.61 -18.73
CA TYR A 66 -8.95 18.78 -17.99
C TYR A 66 -8.15 17.77 -17.15
N GLU A 67 -8.46 17.69 -15.89
CA GLU A 67 -7.87 16.71 -14.98
C GLU A 67 -8.95 15.77 -14.47
N GLU A 68 -8.66 14.46 -14.51
CA GLU A 68 -9.62 13.46 -14.09
C GLU A 68 -8.93 12.36 -13.27
N VAL A 69 -9.62 11.89 -12.24
CA VAL A 69 -9.17 10.77 -11.42
C VAL A 69 -9.27 9.49 -12.22
N LEU A 70 -8.24 8.66 -12.16
CA LEU A 70 -8.23 7.35 -12.81
C LEU A 70 -8.86 6.28 -11.92
N ASN A 71 -9.67 5.41 -12.53
CA ASN A 71 -10.04 4.14 -11.96
C ASN A 71 -8.84 3.20 -12.01
N GLY A 72 -8.87 2.13 -11.23
CA GLY A 72 -7.79 1.15 -11.30
C GLY A 72 -7.83 0.15 -10.15
N TYR A 73 -6.78 -0.61 -10.06
CA TYR A 73 -6.58 -1.57 -8.97
C TYR A 73 -5.12 -1.69 -8.58
N ASP A 74 -4.89 -2.17 -7.39
CA ASP A 74 -3.59 -2.67 -6.96
C ASP A 74 -3.72 -3.98 -6.20
N PHE A 75 -2.64 -4.74 -6.18
CA PHE A 75 -2.49 -5.88 -5.30
C PHE A 75 -1.10 -5.92 -4.71
N SER A 76 -0.96 -6.44 -3.49
CA SER A 76 0.33 -6.58 -2.83
C SER A 76 0.49 -7.96 -2.23
N VAL A 77 1.69 -8.50 -2.40
CA VAL A 77 2.17 -9.71 -1.72
C VAL A 77 3.34 -9.31 -0.83
N VAL A 78 3.24 -9.62 0.45
CA VAL A 78 4.26 -9.30 1.44
C VAL A 78 4.75 -10.58 2.09
N GLY A 79 6.05 -10.83 2.03
CA GLY A 79 6.70 -11.97 2.66
C GLY A 79 7.68 -11.53 3.75
N SER A 80 7.62 -12.14 4.94
CA SER A 80 8.64 -11.93 5.97
C SER A 80 9.94 -12.63 5.58
N LEU A 81 11.09 -12.00 5.84
CA LEU A 81 12.38 -12.64 5.63
C LEU A 81 12.63 -13.71 6.72
N PRO A 82 13.15 -14.88 6.35
CA PRO A 82 13.51 -15.91 7.33
C PRO A 82 14.51 -15.37 8.34
N TYR A 83 14.33 -15.67 9.61
CA TYR A 83 15.16 -15.25 10.76
C TYR A 83 15.17 -13.73 11.03
N LEU A 84 14.54 -12.92 10.20
CA LEU A 84 14.48 -11.45 10.30
C LEU A 84 13.02 -10.99 10.39
N PRO A 85 12.34 -11.21 11.53
CA PRO A 85 10.90 -10.96 11.64
C PRO A 85 10.51 -9.47 11.50
N TRP A 86 11.49 -8.58 11.58
CA TRP A 86 11.36 -7.14 11.40
C TRP A 86 11.53 -6.70 9.94
N ALA A 87 11.92 -7.61 9.02
CA ALA A 87 12.17 -7.32 7.62
C ALA A 87 11.20 -8.07 6.70
N LYS A 88 10.68 -7.38 5.69
CA LYS A 88 9.70 -7.91 4.73
C LYS A 88 10.08 -7.52 3.32
N VAL A 89 9.90 -8.45 2.39
CA VAL A 89 9.89 -8.15 0.95
C VAL A 89 8.45 -7.90 0.52
N ILE A 90 8.25 -6.89 -0.29
CA ILE A 90 6.95 -6.48 -0.79
C ILE A 90 7.00 -6.47 -2.31
N TYR A 91 6.03 -7.11 -2.92
CA TYR A 91 5.69 -6.94 -4.32
C TYR A 91 4.33 -6.27 -4.41
N ASN A 92 4.21 -5.24 -5.26
CA ASN A 92 2.95 -4.55 -5.51
C ASN A 92 2.80 -4.35 -7.02
N GLY A 93 1.75 -4.91 -7.61
CA GLY A 93 1.35 -4.65 -8.99
C GLY A 93 0.15 -3.73 -9.02
N TYR A 94 0.06 -2.86 -10.03
CA TYR A 94 -1.03 -1.91 -10.20
C TYR A 94 -1.35 -1.65 -11.66
N SER A 95 -2.60 -1.24 -11.90
CA SER A 95 -3.05 -0.74 -13.20
C SER A 95 -4.05 0.39 -13.00
N TRP A 96 -3.91 1.46 -13.79
CA TRP A 96 -4.77 2.64 -13.79
C TRP A 96 -5.31 2.90 -15.20
N ASP A 97 -6.64 2.94 -15.34
CA ASP A 97 -7.33 3.12 -16.59
C ASP A 97 -7.11 4.54 -17.12
N LYS A 98 -6.29 4.69 -18.14
CA LYS A 98 -5.97 5.98 -18.75
C LYS A 98 -6.47 6.05 -20.18
N SER A 99 -6.87 7.25 -20.62
CA SER A 99 -7.26 7.49 -22.03
C SER A 99 -6.10 7.14 -22.96
N GLY A 100 -6.32 6.14 -23.82
CA GLY A 100 -5.35 5.67 -24.81
C GLY A 100 -4.57 4.44 -24.40
N ALA A 101 -3.86 4.44 -23.31
CA ALA A 101 -3.13 3.29 -22.78
C ALA A 101 -3.08 3.36 -21.25
N ASP A 102 -3.39 2.26 -20.61
CA ASP A 102 -3.35 2.14 -19.15
C ASP A 102 -1.94 2.39 -18.61
N ILE A 103 -1.88 2.89 -17.37
CA ILE A 103 -0.63 3.00 -16.62
C ILE A 103 -0.49 1.73 -15.80
N GLU A 104 0.35 0.83 -16.25
CA GLU A 104 0.64 -0.42 -15.57
C GLU A 104 2.05 -0.40 -15.00
N GLY A 105 2.26 -1.11 -13.91
CA GLY A 105 3.59 -1.24 -13.34
C GLY A 105 3.61 -2.11 -12.11
N ASP A 106 4.82 -2.35 -11.65
CA ASP A 106 5.06 -3.08 -10.42
C ASP A 106 6.17 -2.46 -9.57
N LYS A 107 6.08 -2.72 -8.29
CA LYS A 107 7.06 -2.28 -7.29
C LYS A 107 7.58 -3.48 -6.51
N ILE A 108 8.88 -3.52 -6.35
CA ILE A 108 9.52 -4.44 -5.42
C ILE A 108 10.26 -3.63 -4.37
N SER A 109 10.04 -3.97 -3.10
CA SER A 109 10.69 -3.24 -2.01
C SER A 109 11.05 -4.12 -0.83
N LEU A 110 11.99 -3.61 -0.02
CA LEU A 110 12.39 -4.13 1.28
C LEU A 110 11.93 -3.15 2.36
N GLU A 111 11.06 -3.60 3.23
CA GLU A 111 10.60 -2.85 4.41
C GLU A 111 11.28 -3.40 5.66
N ALA A 112 11.80 -2.52 6.50
CA ALA A 112 12.42 -2.85 7.78
C ALA A 112 11.82 -2.04 8.92
N GLN A 113 11.36 -2.71 9.97
CA GLN A 113 10.96 -2.06 11.21
C GLN A 113 12.20 -1.84 12.10
N ILE A 114 12.72 -0.61 12.10
CA ILE A 114 13.98 -0.28 12.78
C ILE A 114 13.80 -0.27 14.29
N ILE A 115 12.82 0.51 14.75
CA ILE A 115 12.37 0.59 16.15
C ILE A 115 10.85 0.63 16.18
N ASN A 116 10.25 0.52 17.35
CA ASN A 116 8.81 0.62 17.52
C ASN A 116 8.27 1.94 16.94
N GLY A 117 7.34 1.82 15.98
CA GLY A 117 6.71 2.95 15.31
C GLY A 117 7.54 3.60 14.19
N VAL A 118 8.72 3.08 13.84
CA VAL A 118 9.55 3.59 12.73
C VAL A 118 9.87 2.48 11.75
N LEU A 119 9.36 2.63 10.52
CA LEU A 119 9.67 1.75 9.39
C LEU A 119 10.45 2.50 8.34
N PHE A 120 11.38 1.80 7.72
CA PHE A 120 12.10 2.23 6.53
C PHE A 120 11.77 1.27 5.39
N GLU A 121 11.48 1.79 4.21
CA GLU A 121 11.24 1.02 2.99
C GLU A 121 12.11 1.59 1.88
N TYR A 122 12.79 0.70 1.16
CA TYR A 122 13.52 1.01 -0.07
C TYR A 122 13.05 0.07 -1.17
N GLY A 123 12.84 0.59 -2.35
CA GLY A 123 12.39 -0.22 -3.47
C GLY A 123 12.57 0.44 -4.82
N LYS A 124 12.17 -0.31 -5.83
CA LYS A 124 12.11 0.10 -7.22
C LYS A 124 10.69 0.03 -7.72
N ASN A 125 10.33 0.97 -8.55
CA ASN A 125 9.08 1.04 -9.29
C ASN A 125 9.41 0.91 -10.78
N ASP A 126 8.93 -0.15 -11.40
CA ASP A 126 8.99 -0.37 -12.85
C ASP A 126 7.63 0.02 -13.43
N ILE A 127 7.62 0.96 -14.36
CA ILE A 127 6.43 1.44 -15.04
C ILE A 127 6.48 0.90 -16.47
N GLU A 128 5.50 0.09 -16.83
CA GLU A 128 5.46 -0.50 -18.17
C GLU A 128 5.45 0.59 -19.25
N ASN A 129 6.24 0.38 -20.31
CA ASN A 129 6.48 1.34 -21.40
C ASN A 129 7.20 2.64 -20.98
N SER A 130 7.77 2.74 -19.78
CA SER A 130 8.72 3.78 -19.39
C SER A 130 10.14 3.25 -19.53
N SER A 131 11.09 4.12 -19.89
CA SER A 131 12.50 3.77 -19.93
C SER A 131 13.21 3.94 -18.58
N ASP A 132 12.53 4.48 -17.60
CA ASP A 132 13.13 4.91 -16.33
C ASP A 132 12.50 4.15 -15.17
N ASP A 133 13.26 3.20 -14.62
CA ASP A 133 12.98 2.64 -13.28
C ASP A 133 13.18 3.72 -12.22
N GLU A 134 12.26 3.83 -11.29
CA GLU A 134 12.34 4.80 -10.21
C GLU A 134 12.72 4.13 -8.89
N ASP A 135 13.87 4.48 -8.34
CA ASP A 135 14.21 4.14 -6.95
C ASP A 135 13.42 5.01 -5.97
N PHE A 136 12.87 4.40 -4.92
CA PHE A 136 12.18 5.16 -3.88
C PHE A 136 12.62 4.78 -2.48
N TYR A 137 12.55 5.77 -1.59
CA TYR A 137 12.80 5.61 -0.16
C TYR A 137 11.59 6.14 0.61
N LYS A 138 11.15 5.41 1.63
CA LYS A 138 10.01 5.81 2.44
C LYS A 138 10.27 5.58 3.91
N PHE A 139 10.03 6.63 4.70
CA PHE A 139 9.99 6.55 6.15
C PHE A 139 8.54 6.62 6.62
N THR A 140 8.15 5.68 7.46
CA THR A 140 6.81 5.65 8.05
C THR A 140 6.91 5.75 9.56
N PHE A 141 6.21 6.74 10.13
CA PHE A 141 6.06 6.91 11.57
C PHE A 141 4.65 6.50 11.96
N LYS A 142 4.52 5.54 12.91
CA LYS A 142 3.25 5.07 13.44
C LYS A 142 3.02 5.62 14.84
N TRP A 143 1.83 6.17 15.07
CA TRP A 143 1.39 6.60 16.39
C TRP A 143 -0.07 6.16 16.62
N PRO A 144 -0.44 5.56 17.77
CA PRO A 144 0.44 5.13 18.86
C PRO A 144 1.42 4.03 18.41
N ARG A 145 2.55 3.92 19.12
CA ARG A 145 3.57 2.91 18.82
C ARG A 145 3.05 1.52 19.14
N ASP A 146 3.23 0.61 18.22
CA ASP A 146 3.06 -0.81 18.49
C ASP A 146 4.32 -1.35 19.19
N HIS A 147 4.16 -1.74 20.46
CA HIS A 147 5.26 -2.28 21.25
C HIS A 147 5.45 -3.79 21.09
N LEU A 148 4.57 -4.45 20.32
CA LEU A 148 4.53 -5.90 20.19
C LEU A 148 5.17 -6.40 18.89
N SER A 149 5.31 -5.53 17.88
CA SER A 149 5.93 -5.91 16.61
C SER A 149 7.45 -6.04 16.73
N PRO A 150 8.05 -7.07 16.13
CA PRO A 150 9.50 -7.23 16.09
C PRO A 150 10.20 -6.05 15.44
N THR A 151 11.34 -5.64 15.99
CA THR A 151 12.18 -4.58 15.44
C THR A 151 13.61 -5.03 15.26
N LEU A 152 14.36 -4.39 14.37
CA LEU A 152 15.79 -4.63 14.18
C LEU A 152 16.55 -4.51 15.52
N VAL A 153 16.27 -3.45 16.28
CA VAL A 153 17.00 -3.16 17.51
C VAL A 153 16.65 -4.13 18.64
N SER A 154 15.40 -4.59 18.73
CA SER A 154 14.96 -5.44 19.85
C SER A 154 15.05 -6.95 19.58
N HIS A 155 15.02 -7.39 18.33
CA HIS A 155 14.95 -8.82 18.02
C HIS A 155 16.17 -9.32 17.21
N GLY A 156 16.81 -8.47 16.39
CA GLY A 156 17.95 -8.89 15.58
C GLY A 156 17.65 -10.12 14.72
N ILE A 157 18.50 -11.13 14.79
CA ILE A 157 18.32 -12.43 14.14
C ILE A 157 17.67 -13.39 15.13
N THR A 158 16.57 -14.04 14.74
CA THR A 158 15.85 -15.00 15.59
C THR A 158 16.30 -16.44 15.35
N GLU A 159 16.06 -17.31 16.35
CA GLU A 159 16.39 -18.74 16.26
C GLU A 159 15.54 -19.48 15.22
N TYR A 160 14.27 -19.07 15.06
CA TYR A 160 13.33 -19.68 14.11
C TYR A 160 13.16 -18.81 12.87
N ALA A 161 13.13 -19.45 11.70
CA ALA A 161 12.96 -18.75 10.42
C ALA A 161 11.68 -17.90 10.38
N PHE A 162 10.57 -18.43 10.92
CA PHE A 162 9.29 -17.75 10.99
C PHE A 162 8.69 -17.91 12.39
N PRO A 163 9.04 -17.03 13.34
CA PRO A 163 8.44 -17.05 14.66
C PRO A 163 6.93 -16.85 14.58
N LYS A 164 6.18 -17.61 15.35
CA LYS A 164 4.72 -17.45 15.40
C LYS A 164 4.33 -16.36 16.41
N TYR A 165 3.50 -15.44 15.96
CA TYR A 165 2.91 -14.38 16.77
C TYR A 165 1.40 -14.55 16.86
N ASN A 166 0.80 -14.05 17.92
CA ASN A 166 -0.65 -13.97 18.01
C ASN A 166 -1.15 -12.85 17.10
N MET A 167 -1.84 -13.20 16.03
CA MET A 167 -2.36 -12.25 15.04
C MET A 167 -3.42 -11.29 15.62
N LYS A 168 -3.92 -11.53 16.82
CA LYS A 168 -4.80 -10.59 17.52
C LYS A 168 -4.14 -9.21 17.71
N ASN A 169 -2.83 -9.18 17.86
CA ASN A 169 -2.08 -7.93 18.01
C ASN A 169 -1.99 -7.13 16.70
N GLU A 170 -2.20 -7.79 15.55
CA GLU A 170 -2.18 -7.18 14.22
C GLU A 170 -3.56 -6.70 13.74
N MET A 171 -4.60 -6.81 14.57
CA MET A 171 -5.98 -6.41 14.21
C MET A 171 -6.09 -4.92 13.82
N LEU A 172 -5.19 -4.07 14.33
CA LEU A 172 -5.12 -2.65 14.01
C LEU A 172 -3.99 -2.31 13.02
N HIS A 173 -3.41 -3.32 12.37
CA HIS A 173 -2.39 -3.09 11.34
C HIS A 173 -2.93 -2.16 10.24
N LYS A 174 -2.05 -1.26 9.72
CA LYS A 174 -2.44 -0.35 8.64
C LYS A 174 -2.79 -1.15 7.37
N VAL A 175 -3.92 -0.84 6.74
CA VAL A 175 -4.27 -1.38 5.42
C VAL A 175 -3.23 -0.91 4.40
N ARG A 176 -2.73 -1.84 3.58
CA ARG A 176 -1.81 -1.54 2.48
C ARG A 176 -2.63 -1.27 1.21
N ARG A 177 -2.52 -0.07 0.70
CA ARG A 177 -3.21 0.40 -0.50
C ARG A 177 -2.51 1.64 -1.07
N THR A 178 -2.82 2.01 -2.29
CA THR A 178 -2.40 3.29 -2.88
C THR A 178 -3.21 4.43 -2.27
N ASN A 179 -2.53 5.31 -1.49
CA ASN A 179 -3.18 6.43 -0.80
C ASN A 179 -3.30 7.70 -1.64
N ASN A 180 -2.42 7.88 -2.62
CA ASN A 180 -2.45 9.03 -3.51
C ASN A 180 -3.54 8.83 -4.57
N ILE A 181 -4.31 9.87 -4.85
CA ILE A 181 -5.22 9.90 -5.99
C ILE A 181 -4.36 10.01 -7.26
N ILE A 182 -4.58 9.11 -8.21
CA ILE A 182 -3.89 9.11 -9.49
C ILE A 182 -4.79 9.81 -10.51
N THR A 183 -4.23 10.79 -11.21
CA THR A 183 -4.97 11.62 -12.18
C THR A 183 -4.29 11.60 -13.53
N GLU A 184 -5.07 11.87 -14.58
CA GLU A 184 -4.54 12.23 -15.90
C GLU A 184 -4.92 13.66 -16.28
N LYS A 185 -4.02 14.32 -17.03
CA LYS A 185 -4.23 15.66 -17.58
C LYS A 185 -4.33 15.58 -19.08
N ASN A 186 -5.45 16.10 -19.61
CA ASN A 186 -5.74 16.16 -21.04
C ASN A 186 -5.88 17.64 -21.46
N MET A 187 -5.25 18.02 -22.59
CA MET A 187 -5.33 19.35 -23.19
C MET A 187 -6.31 19.37 -24.36
#